data_c7cba233795bddcace708ee437b3d864
#
_entry.id   c7cba233795bddcace708ee437b3d864
#
_cell.length_a   1.000
_cell.length_b   1.000
_cell.length_c   1.000
_cell.angle_alpha   90.00
_cell.angle_beta   90.00
_cell.angle_gamma   90.00
#
_symmetry.space_group_name_H-M   'P 1'
#
loop_
_entity.id
_entity.type
_entity.pdbx_description
1 polymer ?
#
loop_
_entity_poly.entity_id
_entity_poly.type
_entity_poly.pdbx_seq_one_letter_code
_entity_poly.pdbx_strand_id
1 'polypeptide(L)'
;MDRVVHPIEVESYRRLRARLDTSHFPPLSRAVVERVIHSAADLDYATDLVLDERELAAAHAALHAGAPVVVDVEMVAAGITRRETVCRLRDAESGPGLTRSAHAIRLAYEQVGPGALWVIGNAPTALEELLTLDVSPALVIGLPVGFVGAAESKAALRASGLPAVSNVSEKGGSAVAAAALNALLYHPTSQPASPSASPSVPSSVPSSEEKS
;
A
#
# COMPACT_ATOMS: atom_id res chain seq x y z
N MET A 1 6.68 -6.64 -17.69
CA MET A 1 7.67 -5.63 -18.17
C MET A 1 8.36 -5.07 -16.96
N ASP A 2 9.66 -5.25 -16.86
CA ASP A 2 10.45 -4.68 -15.79
C ASP A 2 10.39 -3.15 -15.85
N ARG A 3 10.19 -2.54 -14.70
CA ARG A 3 10.17 -1.07 -14.60
C ARG A 3 11.57 -0.52 -14.84
N VAL A 4 11.73 0.28 -15.88
CA VAL A 4 12.95 1.10 -16.05
C VAL A 4 12.88 2.23 -15.00
N VAL A 5 13.75 2.15 -13.99
CA VAL A 5 13.83 3.18 -12.94
C VAL A 5 14.59 4.37 -13.50
N HIS A 6 14.00 5.56 -13.45
CA HIS A 6 14.66 6.77 -13.95
C HIS A 6 15.87 7.15 -13.08
N PRO A 7 17.01 7.60 -13.66
CA PRO A 7 18.21 7.97 -12.89
C PRO A 7 17.97 8.98 -11.77
N ILE A 8 17.05 9.92 -11.96
CA ILE A 8 16.65 10.90 -10.92
C ILE A 8 16.04 10.19 -9.71
N GLU A 9 15.22 9.15 -9.91
CA GLU A 9 14.61 8.38 -8.82
C GLU A 9 15.69 7.62 -8.04
N VAL A 10 16.64 6.99 -8.73
CA VAL A 10 17.79 6.31 -8.12
C VAL A 10 18.60 7.27 -7.24
N GLU A 11 18.92 8.46 -7.77
CA GLU A 11 19.65 9.48 -7.03
C GLU A 11 18.86 10.02 -5.84
N SER A 12 17.55 10.16 -5.96
CA SER A 12 16.68 10.58 -4.87
C SER A 12 16.72 9.59 -3.69
N TYR A 13 16.57 8.29 -3.96
CA TYR A 13 16.67 7.25 -2.92
C TYR A 13 18.10 7.18 -2.33
N ARG A 14 19.13 7.38 -3.12
CA ARG A 14 20.51 7.45 -2.62
C ARG A 14 20.68 8.60 -1.61
N ARG A 15 20.15 9.79 -1.93
CA ARG A 15 20.18 10.95 -1.03
C ARG A 15 19.35 10.75 0.23
N LEU A 16 18.18 10.12 0.09
CA LEU A 16 17.34 9.76 1.22
C LEU A 16 18.10 8.86 2.20
N ARG A 17 18.66 7.74 1.70
CA ARG A 17 19.38 6.76 2.51
C ARG A 17 20.70 7.29 3.09
N ALA A 18 21.29 8.32 2.50
CA ALA A 18 22.43 9.01 3.08
C ALA A 18 22.06 9.90 4.29
N ARG A 19 20.77 10.25 4.44
CA ARG A 19 20.25 11.12 5.50
C ARG A 19 19.48 10.36 6.57
N LEU A 20 18.99 9.17 6.26
CA LEU A 20 18.14 8.37 7.11
C LEU A 20 18.46 6.89 6.94
N ASP A 21 18.77 6.18 8.02
CA ASP A 21 18.89 4.73 8.02
C ASP A 21 17.50 4.09 8.04
N THR A 22 17.15 3.41 6.96
CA THR A 22 15.89 2.66 6.80
C THR A 22 16.11 1.15 6.81
N SER A 23 17.33 0.68 7.10
CA SER A 23 17.69 -0.75 7.04
C SER A 23 16.99 -1.61 8.09
N HIS A 24 16.56 -0.98 9.19
CA HIS A 24 15.82 -1.64 10.27
C HIS A 24 14.37 -1.97 9.93
N PHE A 25 13.78 -1.34 8.91
CA PHE A 25 12.43 -1.67 8.46
C PHE A 25 12.41 -2.99 7.68
N PRO A 26 11.39 -3.83 7.87
CA PRO A 26 11.12 -4.97 7.01
C PRO A 26 10.88 -4.55 5.54
N PRO A 27 10.99 -5.46 4.57
CA PRO A 27 11.06 -5.10 3.14
C PRO A 27 9.90 -4.26 2.61
N LEU A 28 8.64 -4.62 2.89
CA LEU A 28 7.47 -3.87 2.40
C LEU A 28 7.30 -2.56 3.16
N SER A 29 7.48 -2.59 4.49
CA SER A 29 7.47 -1.40 5.34
C SER A 29 8.51 -0.39 4.87
N ARG A 30 9.73 -0.83 4.60
CA ARG A 30 10.80 0.00 4.05
C ARG A 30 10.40 0.62 2.71
N ALA A 31 9.83 -0.20 1.80
CA ALA A 31 9.41 0.29 0.50
C ALA A 31 8.33 1.38 0.61
N VAL A 32 7.36 1.22 1.53
CA VAL A 32 6.32 2.22 1.80
C VAL A 32 6.92 3.49 2.40
N VAL A 33 7.71 3.37 3.48
CA VAL A 33 8.34 4.50 4.18
C VAL A 33 9.20 5.32 3.22
N GLU A 34 10.12 4.68 2.50
CA GLU A 34 11.02 5.36 1.57
C GLU A 34 10.25 6.05 0.43
N ARG A 35 9.19 5.44 -0.11
CA ARG A 35 8.41 6.02 -1.20
C ARG A 35 7.55 7.19 -0.74
N VAL A 36 6.99 7.11 0.45
CA VAL A 36 6.26 8.24 1.07
C VAL A 36 7.20 9.42 1.29
N ILE A 37 8.36 9.19 1.91
CA ILE A 37 9.38 10.23 2.11
C ILE A 37 9.82 10.83 0.78
N HIS A 38 10.09 9.99 -0.24
CA HIS A 38 10.45 10.46 -1.57
C HIS A 38 9.40 11.38 -2.17
N SER A 39 8.11 11.05 -2.03
CA SER A 39 7.01 11.83 -2.61
C SER A 39 6.78 13.18 -1.93
N ALA A 40 7.07 13.27 -0.62
CA ALA A 40 6.86 14.46 0.20
C ALA A 40 8.15 15.29 0.42
N ALA A 41 9.32 14.70 0.17
CA ALA A 41 10.64 15.21 0.59
C ALA A 41 10.72 15.50 2.11
N ASP A 42 9.95 14.77 2.91
CA ASP A 42 9.80 14.95 4.35
C ASP A 42 10.24 13.69 5.11
N LEU A 43 11.37 13.80 5.83
CA LEU A 43 11.97 12.68 6.56
C LEU A 43 11.19 12.29 7.81
N ASP A 44 10.35 13.17 8.35
CA ASP A 44 9.58 12.91 9.58
C ASP A 44 8.62 11.72 9.39
N TYR A 45 8.20 11.41 8.16
CA TYR A 45 7.39 10.23 7.89
C TYR A 45 8.02 8.91 8.34
N ALA A 46 9.34 8.84 8.53
CA ALA A 46 9.99 7.65 9.08
C ALA A 46 9.53 7.29 10.49
N THR A 47 9.14 8.29 11.27
CA THR A 47 8.67 8.12 12.66
C THR A 47 7.18 8.41 12.81
N ASP A 48 6.57 9.09 11.83
CA ASP A 48 5.16 9.47 11.83
C ASP A 48 4.26 8.35 11.27
N LEU A 49 4.76 7.56 10.30
CA LEU A 49 4.01 6.45 9.73
C LEU A 49 3.80 5.29 10.72
N VAL A 50 2.60 4.75 10.70
CA VAL A 50 2.18 3.56 11.44
C VAL A 50 1.71 2.52 10.44
N LEU A 51 2.38 1.37 10.42
CA LEU A 51 2.14 0.28 9.48
C LEU A 51 2.63 -1.06 10.05
N ASP A 52 2.09 -2.17 9.58
CA ASP A 52 2.49 -3.52 9.97
C ASP A 52 2.89 -4.34 8.73
N GLU A 53 4.03 -5.03 8.78
CA GLU A 53 4.59 -5.79 7.66
C GLU A 53 3.67 -6.94 7.21
N ARG A 54 2.95 -7.59 8.15
CA ARG A 54 2.05 -8.71 7.83
C ARG A 54 0.82 -8.23 7.09
N GLU A 55 0.27 -7.08 7.51
CA GLU A 55 -0.85 -6.44 6.83
C GLU A 55 -0.45 -5.99 5.42
N LEU A 56 0.75 -5.40 5.28
CA LEU A 56 1.30 -5.03 3.98
C LEU A 56 1.52 -6.25 3.07
N ALA A 57 1.99 -7.37 3.61
CA ALA A 57 2.18 -8.60 2.86
C ALA A 57 0.84 -9.19 2.38
N ALA A 58 -0.19 -9.20 3.24
CA ALA A 58 -1.53 -9.62 2.87
C ALA A 58 -2.14 -8.72 1.78
N ALA A 59 -2.00 -7.39 1.93
CA ALA A 59 -2.46 -6.42 0.95
C ALA A 59 -1.72 -6.54 -0.39
N HIS A 60 -0.40 -6.76 -0.36
CA HIS A 60 0.41 -7.00 -1.55
C HIS A 60 -0.09 -8.25 -2.31
N ALA A 61 -0.37 -9.34 -1.60
CA ALA A 61 -0.94 -10.54 -2.20
C ALA A 61 -2.34 -10.28 -2.80
N ALA A 62 -3.22 -9.57 -2.08
CA ALA A 62 -4.55 -9.19 -2.55
C ALA A 62 -4.49 -8.32 -3.83
N LEU A 63 -3.57 -7.34 -3.88
CA LEU A 63 -3.32 -6.54 -5.09
C LEU A 63 -2.95 -7.40 -6.29
N HIS A 64 -2.06 -8.36 -6.12
CA HIS A 64 -1.66 -9.27 -7.19
C HIS A 64 -2.76 -10.27 -7.58
N ALA A 65 -3.65 -10.62 -6.65
CA ALA A 65 -4.85 -11.41 -6.92
C ALA A 65 -5.97 -10.62 -7.61
N GLY A 66 -5.80 -9.31 -7.80
CA GLY A 66 -6.78 -8.50 -8.52
C GLY A 66 -7.75 -7.72 -7.65
N ALA A 67 -7.52 -7.61 -6.32
CA ALA A 67 -8.39 -6.85 -5.44
C ALA A 67 -8.66 -5.42 -5.96
N PRO A 68 -9.90 -4.92 -5.92
CA PRO A 68 -10.22 -3.56 -6.36
C PRO A 68 -9.50 -2.52 -5.51
N VAL A 69 -9.17 -1.39 -6.12
CA VAL A 69 -8.59 -0.23 -5.43
C VAL A 69 -9.58 0.92 -5.49
N VAL A 70 -10.00 1.43 -4.34
CA VAL A 70 -10.90 2.56 -4.19
C VAL A 70 -10.12 3.77 -3.69
N VAL A 71 -10.42 4.94 -4.23
CA VAL A 71 -9.81 6.21 -3.82
C VAL A 71 -10.88 7.25 -3.47
N ASP A 72 -10.56 8.17 -2.54
CA ASP A 72 -11.47 9.22 -2.12
C ASP A 72 -11.60 10.37 -3.14
N VAL A 73 -10.54 10.67 -3.89
CA VAL A 73 -10.51 11.76 -4.86
C VAL A 73 -9.72 11.40 -6.13
N GLU A 74 -10.06 12.06 -7.24
CA GLU A 74 -9.36 11.91 -8.53
C GLU A 74 -7.85 12.22 -8.45
N MET A 75 -7.44 13.09 -7.54
CA MET A 75 -6.03 13.43 -7.35
C MET A 75 -5.22 12.22 -6.83
N VAL A 76 -5.81 11.39 -5.98
CA VAL A 76 -5.20 10.12 -5.54
C VAL A 76 -5.15 9.14 -6.71
N ALA A 77 -6.25 9.01 -7.47
CA ALA A 77 -6.32 8.17 -8.66
C ALA A 77 -5.21 8.52 -9.66
N ALA A 78 -5.03 9.81 -9.96
CA ALA A 78 -4.00 10.28 -10.88
C ALA A 78 -2.56 9.96 -10.42
N GLY A 79 -2.33 9.81 -9.12
CA GLY A 79 -1.04 9.42 -8.55
C GLY A 79 -0.76 7.92 -8.59
N ILE A 80 -1.77 7.08 -8.80
CA ILE A 80 -1.65 5.62 -8.85
C ILE A 80 -1.40 5.19 -10.31
N THR A 81 -0.26 4.56 -10.58
CA THR A 81 0.24 4.42 -11.96
C THR A 81 0.11 3.04 -12.55
N ARG A 82 -0.28 2.00 -11.96
CA ARG A 82 -0.31 0.63 -12.52
C ARG A 82 -1.60 -0.12 -12.22
N ARG A 83 -2.60 0.58 -11.76
CA ARG A 83 -3.85 -0.02 -11.36
C ARG A 83 -4.99 0.91 -11.68
N GLU A 84 -6.04 0.40 -12.25
CA GLU A 84 -7.31 1.09 -12.32
C GLU A 84 -7.88 1.26 -10.91
N THR A 85 -8.51 2.40 -10.68
CA THR A 85 -9.08 2.75 -9.39
C THR A 85 -10.54 3.13 -9.52
N VAL A 86 -11.32 2.86 -8.48
CA VAL A 86 -12.71 3.30 -8.37
C VAL A 86 -12.73 4.60 -7.58
N CYS A 87 -13.19 5.68 -8.22
CA CYS A 87 -13.46 6.97 -7.60
C CYS A 87 -14.90 7.39 -7.88
N ARG A 88 -15.72 7.54 -6.85
CA ARG A 88 -17.13 7.90 -7.01
C ARG A 88 -17.43 9.34 -6.60
N LEU A 89 -16.39 10.18 -6.46
CA LEU A 89 -16.55 11.57 -6.02
C LEU A 89 -17.42 12.41 -6.96
N ARG A 90 -17.39 12.13 -8.27
CA ARG A 90 -18.16 12.88 -9.28
C ARG A 90 -19.64 12.53 -9.23
N ASP A 91 -19.98 11.32 -8.80
CA ASP A 91 -21.35 10.82 -8.71
C ASP A 91 -21.97 11.12 -7.33
N ALA A 92 -21.17 11.63 -6.40
CA ALA A 92 -21.59 11.86 -5.04
C ALA A 92 -22.12 13.28 -4.84
N GLU A 93 -23.15 13.38 -4.01
CA GLU A 93 -23.77 14.63 -3.59
C GLU A 93 -23.53 14.86 -2.10
N SER A 94 -23.55 16.12 -1.66
CA SER A 94 -23.56 16.48 -0.24
C SER A 94 -24.98 16.65 0.25
N GLY A 95 -25.21 16.33 1.52
CA GLY A 95 -26.50 16.49 2.18
C GLY A 95 -26.34 16.88 3.65
N PRO A 96 -27.44 17.09 4.39
CA PRO A 96 -27.37 17.35 5.83
C PRO A 96 -26.61 16.23 6.56
N GLY A 97 -25.49 16.62 7.20
CA GLY A 97 -24.64 15.68 7.95
C GLY A 97 -23.82 14.70 7.11
N LEU A 98 -23.85 14.79 5.77
CA LEU A 98 -23.10 13.92 4.88
C LEU A 98 -22.29 14.75 3.88
N THR A 99 -20.97 14.66 3.95
CA THR A 99 -20.09 15.31 2.97
C THR A 99 -20.11 14.56 1.64
N ARG A 100 -19.77 15.25 0.54
CA ARG A 100 -19.65 14.61 -0.77
C ARG A 100 -18.62 13.48 -0.75
N SER A 101 -17.50 13.65 -0.03
CA SER A 101 -16.48 12.60 0.09
C SER A 101 -16.99 11.38 0.86
N ALA A 102 -17.75 11.57 1.94
CA ALA A 102 -18.38 10.47 2.68
C ALA A 102 -19.40 9.73 1.81
N HIS A 103 -20.26 10.44 1.07
CA HIS A 103 -21.21 9.82 0.14
C HIS A 103 -20.49 9.00 -0.96
N ALA A 104 -19.37 9.53 -1.49
CA ALA A 104 -18.56 8.81 -2.48
C ALA A 104 -18.05 7.45 -1.97
N ILE A 105 -17.69 7.36 -0.69
CA ILE A 105 -17.26 6.10 -0.06
C ILE A 105 -18.40 5.08 -0.02
N ARG A 106 -19.63 5.49 0.33
CA ARG A 106 -20.80 4.59 0.29
C ARG A 106 -21.04 4.04 -1.11
N LEU A 107 -21.11 4.93 -2.11
CA LEU A 107 -21.29 4.54 -3.51
C LEU A 107 -20.19 3.60 -4.02
N ALA A 108 -18.94 3.85 -3.61
CA ALA A 108 -17.84 2.98 -3.95
C ALA A 108 -17.96 1.59 -3.30
N TYR A 109 -18.37 1.53 -2.03
CA TYR A 109 -18.57 0.26 -1.33
C TYR A 109 -19.70 -0.57 -1.95
N GLU A 110 -20.81 0.06 -2.31
CA GLU A 110 -21.91 -0.60 -3.03
C GLU A 110 -21.43 -1.23 -4.35
N GLN A 111 -20.46 -0.60 -5.02
CA GLN A 111 -19.91 -1.08 -6.28
C GLN A 111 -18.91 -2.25 -6.09
N VAL A 112 -17.99 -2.15 -5.13
CA VAL A 112 -16.85 -3.07 -5.02
C VAL A 112 -17.08 -4.18 -4.01
N GLY A 113 -17.87 -3.95 -2.96
CA GLY A 113 -18.06 -4.87 -1.85
C GLY A 113 -16.81 -5.06 -0.97
N PRO A 114 -16.74 -6.16 -0.21
CA PRO A 114 -15.63 -6.45 0.70
C PRO A 114 -14.34 -6.84 -0.06
N GLY A 115 -13.20 -6.76 0.64
CA GLY A 115 -11.89 -7.20 0.12
C GLY A 115 -11.14 -6.15 -0.72
N ALA A 116 -11.68 -4.95 -0.87
CA ALA A 116 -11.02 -3.85 -1.59
C ALA A 116 -9.87 -3.24 -0.77
N LEU A 117 -8.92 -2.61 -1.48
CA LEU A 117 -7.97 -1.68 -0.88
C LEU A 117 -8.53 -0.26 -0.97
N TRP A 118 -8.51 0.45 0.14
CA TRP A 118 -9.02 1.83 0.24
C TRP A 118 -7.86 2.80 0.41
N VAL A 119 -7.79 3.82 -0.44
CA VAL A 119 -6.71 4.82 -0.42
C VAL A 119 -7.33 6.19 -0.22
N ILE A 120 -7.33 6.63 1.02
CA ILE A 120 -7.91 7.91 1.46
C ILE A 120 -6.77 8.90 1.69
N GLY A 121 -6.61 9.84 0.76
CA GLY A 121 -5.50 10.77 0.78
C GLY A 121 -5.90 12.23 0.97
N ASN A 122 -7.19 12.56 0.93
CA ASN A 122 -7.61 13.95 0.97
C ASN A 122 -8.60 14.26 2.10
N ALA A 123 -9.69 13.52 2.19
CA ALA A 123 -10.82 13.91 3.05
C ALA A 123 -10.88 13.08 4.33
N PRO A 124 -10.68 13.69 5.54
CA PRO A 124 -10.91 13.00 6.81
C PRO A 124 -12.31 12.39 6.91
N THR A 125 -13.33 13.09 6.41
CA THR A 125 -14.72 12.61 6.43
C THR A 125 -14.96 11.38 5.53
N ALA A 126 -14.13 11.14 4.51
CA ALA A 126 -14.16 9.90 3.76
C ALA A 126 -13.62 8.73 4.59
N LEU A 127 -12.56 8.96 5.38
CA LEU A 127 -12.03 7.95 6.29
C LEU A 127 -12.99 7.67 7.45
N GLU A 128 -13.58 8.70 8.04
CA GLU A 128 -14.60 8.56 9.08
C GLU A 128 -15.79 7.73 8.59
N GLU A 129 -16.29 8.04 7.39
CA GLU A 129 -17.40 7.28 6.79
C GLU A 129 -17.02 5.81 6.57
N LEU A 130 -15.84 5.54 6.03
CA LEU A 130 -15.35 4.19 5.82
C LEU A 130 -15.36 3.36 7.10
N LEU A 131 -15.03 3.98 8.23
CA LEU A 131 -15.01 3.32 9.55
C LEU A 131 -16.41 3.01 10.10
N THR A 132 -17.46 3.64 9.55
CA THR A 132 -18.86 3.33 9.93
C THR A 132 -19.44 2.16 9.14
N LEU A 133 -18.77 1.77 8.04
CA LEU A 133 -19.22 0.70 7.16
C LEU A 133 -18.50 -0.61 7.54
N ASP A 134 -19.20 -1.74 7.40
CA ASP A 134 -18.59 -3.07 7.56
C ASP A 134 -17.88 -3.49 6.26
N VAL A 135 -16.78 -2.80 5.94
CA VAL A 135 -16.10 -2.91 4.64
C VAL A 135 -15.20 -4.12 4.48
N SER A 136 -14.80 -4.79 5.56
CA SER A 136 -13.84 -5.92 5.55
C SER A 136 -12.71 -5.70 4.50
N PRO A 137 -11.88 -4.66 4.66
CA PRO A 137 -10.92 -4.26 3.63
C PRO A 137 -9.70 -5.18 3.59
N ALA A 138 -9.07 -5.33 2.42
CA ALA A 138 -7.75 -5.93 2.33
C ALA A 138 -6.67 -5.02 2.94
N LEU A 139 -6.82 -3.69 2.81
CA LEU A 139 -6.01 -2.68 3.48
C LEU A 139 -6.70 -1.31 3.39
N VAL A 140 -6.53 -0.49 4.40
CA VAL A 140 -6.86 0.94 4.38
C VAL A 140 -5.59 1.77 4.44
N ILE A 141 -5.25 2.47 3.36
CA ILE A 141 -4.23 3.52 3.35
C ILE A 141 -4.92 4.82 3.70
N GLY A 142 -4.95 5.14 5.00
CA GLY A 142 -5.60 6.32 5.55
C GLY A 142 -4.57 7.41 5.87
N LEU A 143 -4.31 8.28 4.90
CA LEU A 143 -3.36 9.38 4.97
C LEU A 143 -4.00 10.72 4.57
N PRO A 144 -5.25 11.04 5.02
CA PRO A 144 -5.83 12.34 4.75
C PRO A 144 -5.00 13.45 5.40
N VAL A 145 -5.04 14.65 4.81
CA VAL A 145 -4.33 15.84 5.29
C VAL A 145 -5.31 16.90 5.80
N GLY A 146 -4.92 17.60 6.85
CA GLY A 146 -5.68 18.77 7.31
C GLY A 146 -5.56 19.03 8.79
N PHE A 147 -5.86 20.29 9.17
CA PHE A 147 -5.84 20.69 10.58
C PHE A 147 -7.12 20.32 11.34
N VAL A 148 -8.16 19.85 10.64
CA VAL A 148 -9.44 19.47 11.25
C VAL A 148 -9.78 18.05 10.82
N GLY A 149 -9.88 17.13 11.76
CA GLY A 149 -10.33 15.77 11.56
C GLY A 149 -9.28 14.81 11.01
N ALA A 150 -8.14 15.29 10.46
CA ALA A 150 -7.16 14.38 9.84
C ALA A 150 -6.42 13.51 10.86
N ALA A 151 -5.91 14.08 11.93
CA ALA A 151 -5.23 13.31 12.99
C ALA A 151 -6.23 12.41 13.71
N GLU A 152 -7.43 12.90 13.99
CA GLU A 152 -8.51 12.21 14.69
C GLU A 152 -9.03 11.00 13.88
N SER A 153 -9.32 11.18 12.60
CA SER A 153 -9.79 10.08 11.73
C SER A 153 -8.72 8.98 11.59
N LYS A 154 -7.45 9.34 11.50
CA LYS A 154 -6.33 8.39 11.49
C LYS A 154 -6.15 7.67 12.84
N ALA A 155 -6.37 8.37 13.96
CA ALA A 155 -6.38 7.74 15.27
C ALA A 155 -7.53 6.73 15.40
N ALA A 156 -8.72 7.08 14.90
CA ALA A 156 -9.87 6.16 14.84
C ALA A 156 -9.57 4.94 13.95
N LEU A 157 -8.91 5.13 12.80
CA LEU A 157 -8.47 4.01 11.95
C LEU A 157 -7.53 3.06 12.69
N ARG A 158 -6.52 3.58 13.40
CA ARG A 158 -5.61 2.74 14.20
C ARG A 158 -6.31 2.01 15.33
N ALA A 159 -7.35 2.60 15.90
CA ALA A 159 -8.14 1.98 16.96
C ALA A 159 -9.18 0.96 16.45
N SER A 160 -9.52 0.95 15.17
CA SER A 160 -10.54 0.08 14.59
C SER A 160 -10.13 -1.39 14.48
N GLY A 161 -8.82 -1.68 14.50
CA GLY A 161 -8.29 -3.03 14.26
C GLY A 161 -8.32 -3.46 12.79
N LEU A 162 -8.68 -2.59 11.85
CA LEU A 162 -8.61 -2.87 10.43
C LEU A 162 -7.13 -2.86 9.96
N PRO A 163 -6.77 -3.69 8.95
CA PRO A 163 -5.44 -3.63 8.36
C PRO A 163 -5.20 -2.25 7.75
N ALA A 164 -4.15 -1.55 8.18
CA ALA A 164 -4.00 -0.15 7.84
C ALA A 164 -2.55 0.34 7.67
N VAL A 165 -2.40 1.35 6.83
CA VAL A 165 -1.29 2.30 6.81
C VAL A 165 -1.83 3.67 7.17
N SER A 166 -1.29 4.29 8.21
CA SER A 166 -1.66 5.66 8.61
C SER A 166 -0.43 6.43 9.11
N ASN A 167 -0.63 7.67 9.54
CA ASN A 167 0.37 8.42 10.29
C ASN A 167 -0.27 9.11 11.51
N VAL A 168 0.57 9.60 12.42
CA VAL A 168 0.08 10.17 13.69
C VAL A 168 -0.36 11.63 13.53
N SER A 169 0.43 12.42 12.80
CA SER A 169 0.22 13.87 12.66
C SER A 169 -0.90 14.22 11.68
N GLU A 170 -1.22 15.51 11.54
CA GLU A 170 -2.12 16.07 10.52
C GLU A 170 -1.56 16.05 9.10
N LYS A 171 -0.27 15.69 8.93
CA LYS A 171 0.37 15.50 7.62
C LYS A 171 -0.33 14.38 6.83
N GLY A 172 -0.17 14.41 5.54
CA GLY A 172 -0.76 13.43 4.62
C GLY A 172 -0.89 14.02 3.22
N GLY A 173 -1.89 13.56 2.49
CA GLY A 173 -2.24 14.12 1.20
C GLY A 173 -2.26 13.10 0.08
N SER A 174 -2.87 13.47 -1.03
CA SER A 174 -3.11 12.59 -2.18
C SER A 174 -1.81 11.98 -2.74
N ALA A 175 -0.72 12.76 -2.82
CA ALA A 175 0.57 12.26 -3.30
C ALA A 175 1.17 11.22 -2.34
N VAL A 176 1.05 11.46 -1.03
CA VAL A 176 1.54 10.58 0.03
C VAL A 176 0.77 9.25 0.03
N ALA A 177 -0.56 9.31 -0.04
CA ALA A 177 -1.41 8.13 -0.09
C ALA A 177 -1.18 7.29 -1.36
N ALA A 178 -1.10 7.93 -2.52
CA ALA A 178 -0.78 7.26 -3.77
C ALA A 178 0.63 6.63 -3.74
N ALA A 179 1.61 7.31 -3.12
CA ALA A 179 2.96 6.78 -2.97
C ALA A 179 2.99 5.50 -2.12
N ALA A 180 2.23 5.46 -1.03
CA ALA A 180 2.13 4.27 -0.18
C ALA A 180 1.59 3.05 -0.97
N LEU A 181 0.51 3.22 -1.75
CA LEU A 181 0.01 2.15 -2.61
C LEU A 181 0.99 1.77 -3.72
N ASN A 182 1.59 2.75 -4.38
CA ASN A 182 2.57 2.49 -5.44
C ASN A 182 3.78 1.72 -4.92
N ALA A 183 4.18 1.88 -3.65
CA ALA A 183 5.24 1.07 -3.05
C ALA A 183 4.90 -0.42 -3.11
N LEU A 184 3.67 -0.80 -2.80
CA LEU A 184 3.20 -2.18 -2.87
C LEU A 184 3.09 -2.66 -4.32
N LEU A 185 2.55 -1.83 -5.23
CA LEU A 185 2.39 -2.17 -6.65
C LEU A 185 3.72 -2.39 -7.38
N TYR A 186 4.80 -1.76 -6.93
CA TYR A 186 6.13 -1.88 -7.51
C TYR A 186 7.03 -2.88 -6.81
N HIS A 187 6.63 -3.35 -5.61
CA HIS A 187 7.41 -4.34 -4.90
C HIS A 187 7.35 -5.69 -5.65
N PRO A 188 8.50 -6.35 -5.88
CA PRO A 188 8.49 -7.64 -6.55
C PRO A 188 7.73 -8.68 -5.72
N THR A 189 6.93 -9.51 -6.39
CA THR A 189 6.39 -10.72 -5.78
C THR A 189 7.54 -11.69 -5.53
N SER A 190 7.76 -12.07 -4.28
CA SER A 190 8.65 -13.18 -3.98
C SER A 190 8.06 -14.43 -4.65
N GLN A 191 8.67 -14.93 -5.73
CA GLN A 191 8.35 -16.28 -6.19
C GLN A 191 8.67 -17.24 -5.04
N PRO A 192 7.76 -18.16 -4.69
CA PRO A 192 8.15 -19.24 -3.81
C PRO A 192 9.36 -19.93 -4.44
N ALA A 193 10.44 -20.10 -3.67
CA ALA A 193 11.62 -20.80 -4.14
C ALA A 193 11.16 -22.13 -4.74
N SER A 194 11.45 -22.36 -6.02
CA SER A 194 11.21 -23.63 -6.66
C SER A 194 11.89 -24.70 -5.79
N PRO A 195 11.22 -25.80 -5.42
CA PRO A 195 11.85 -26.84 -4.65
C PRO A 195 13.13 -27.26 -5.39
N SER A 196 14.28 -27.10 -4.74
CA SER A 196 15.57 -27.47 -5.27
C SER A 196 15.49 -28.90 -5.75
N ALA A 197 15.74 -29.14 -7.04
CA ALA A 197 15.88 -30.45 -7.59
C ALA A 197 16.92 -31.19 -6.74
N SER A 198 16.51 -32.27 -6.11
CA SER A 198 17.40 -33.16 -5.38
C SER A 198 18.56 -33.60 -6.28
N PRO A 199 19.80 -33.57 -5.83
CA PRO A 199 20.91 -34.08 -6.64
C PRO A 199 20.68 -35.56 -6.92
N SER A 200 20.59 -35.91 -8.21
CA SER A 200 20.54 -37.28 -8.67
C SER A 200 21.86 -37.96 -8.26
N VAL A 201 21.74 -38.98 -7.43
CA VAL A 201 22.86 -39.85 -7.06
C VAL A 201 23.33 -40.57 -8.32
N PRO A 202 24.63 -40.53 -8.69
CA PRO A 202 25.14 -41.32 -9.78
C PRO A 202 25.12 -42.80 -9.41
N SER A 203 24.40 -43.56 -10.20
CA SER A 203 24.37 -45.02 -10.14
C SER A 203 25.79 -45.59 -10.40
N SER A 204 26.37 -46.21 -9.41
CA SER A 204 27.62 -46.97 -9.52
C SER A 204 27.36 -48.22 -10.35
N VAL A 205 28.06 -48.36 -11.49
CA VAL A 205 28.12 -49.55 -12.29
C VAL A 205 29.17 -50.49 -11.65
N PRO A 206 28.85 -51.72 -11.37
CA PRO A 206 29.86 -52.71 -10.92
C PRO A 206 30.70 -53.19 -12.09
N SER A 207 32.01 -53.21 -11.88
CA SER A 207 32.96 -53.87 -12.75
C SER A 207 32.78 -55.37 -12.64
N SER A 208 32.48 -56.04 -13.73
CA SER A 208 32.62 -57.48 -13.87
C SER A 208 33.99 -57.79 -14.44
N GLU A 209 34.67 -58.57 -13.70
CA GLU A 209 35.66 -59.57 -13.99
C GLU A 209 35.61 -60.16 -15.39
N GLU A 210 36.79 -60.52 -15.95
CA GLU A 210 37.16 -61.90 -16.22
C GLU A 210 38.54 -61.96 -16.83
N LYS A 211 39.38 -62.78 -16.21
CA LYS A 211 39.93 -64.10 -16.57
C LYS A 211 40.87 -64.15 -17.80
N SER A 212 42.04 -64.53 -17.60
CA SER A 212 42.90 -65.63 -17.91
C SER A 212 44.34 -65.23 -17.91
#